data_565f4123ef725605fcc16bdabb958f35
#
_entry.id   565f4123ef725605fcc16bdabb958f35
#
_cell.length_a   1.000
_cell.length_b   1.000
_cell.length_c   1.000
_cell.angle_alpha   90.00
_cell.angle_beta   90.00
_cell.angle_gamma   90.00
#
_symmetry.space_group_name_H-M   'P 1'
#
loop_
_entity.id
_entity.type
_entity.pdbx_description
1 polymer ?
#
loop_
_entity_poly.entity_id
_entity_poly.type
_entity_poly.pdbx_seq_one_letter_code
_entity_poly.pdbx_strand_id
1 'polypeptide(L)'
;MRCLKTKPNKFESGEQLISLWNDFCNEIIDNGFDKVPTQTAFCRWLAENYEETDRKTIYNSLNKIFPTIKKDFEKLQSDTITTGGMLGKYNPTMTIFALKNWCNWKDKAEVEAPHNNGILDEMNEYFKKKAKKDVQ
;
A
#
# COMPACT_ATOMS: atom_id res chain seq x y z
N MET A 1 -12.34 24.32 12.87
CA MET A 1 -11.79 23.50 13.07
C MET A 1 -10.97 23.48 14.11
N ARG A 2 -10.76 22.92 14.74
CA ARG A 2 -10.15 22.92 15.71
C ARG A 2 -8.96 22.73 15.69
N CYS A 3 -8.41 22.79 16.32
CA CYS A 3 -7.29 22.95 16.59
C CYS A 3 -6.43 21.88 16.61
N LEU A 4 -6.29 21.12 15.63
CA LEU A 4 -5.37 20.05 15.58
C LEU A 4 -3.96 20.55 15.61
N LYS A 5 -3.70 21.80 15.24
CA LYS A 5 -2.37 22.29 15.23
C LYS A 5 -1.78 22.53 16.56
N THR A 6 -2.53 22.51 17.62
CA THR A 6 -1.96 22.68 18.92
C THR A 6 -1.51 21.37 19.53
N LYS A 7 -1.74 20.25 18.82
CA LYS A 7 -1.33 18.95 19.32
C LYS A 7 0.00 18.56 18.72
N PRO A 8 0.81 17.77 19.42
CA PRO A 8 2.07 17.31 18.83
C PRO A 8 1.84 16.46 17.60
N ASN A 9 0.70 15.76 17.52
CA ASN A 9 0.36 14.95 16.38
C ASN A 9 -0.84 15.53 15.68
N LYS A 10 -0.83 15.51 14.36
CA LYS A 10 -1.93 16.02 13.56
C LYS A 10 -3.22 15.27 13.82
N PHE A 11 -3.12 13.95 13.94
CA PHE A 11 -4.26 13.10 14.18
C PHE A 11 -4.27 12.70 15.65
N GLU A 12 -5.46 12.60 16.21
CA GLU A 12 -5.59 12.26 17.62
C GLU A 12 -5.25 10.81 17.91
N SER A 13 -5.49 9.94 16.94
CA SER A 13 -5.21 8.52 17.10
C SER A 13 -4.99 7.90 15.75
N GLY A 14 -4.41 6.71 15.76
CA GLY A 14 -4.27 5.94 14.53
C GLY A 14 -5.62 5.60 13.96
N GLU A 15 -6.60 5.36 14.83
CA GLU A 15 -7.96 5.05 14.39
C GLU A 15 -8.60 6.22 13.65
N GLN A 16 -8.34 7.43 14.10
CA GLN A 16 -8.84 8.60 13.40
C GLN A 16 -8.26 8.67 11.99
N LEU A 17 -6.96 8.46 11.86
CA LEU A 17 -6.30 8.50 10.57
C LEU A 17 -6.85 7.41 9.65
N ILE A 18 -7.01 6.20 10.16
CA ILE A 18 -7.52 5.10 9.36
C ILE A 18 -8.98 5.34 8.97
N SER A 19 -9.76 5.91 9.86
CA SER A 19 -11.16 6.20 9.54
C SER A 19 -11.27 7.21 8.40
N LEU A 20 -10.44 8.26 8.44
CA LEU A 20 -10.42 9.25 7.38
C LEU A 20 -9.94 8.65 6.06
N TRP A 21 -8.92 7.81 6.13
CA TRP A 21 -8.41 7.12 4.95
C TRP A 21 -9.47 6.20 4.35
N ASN A 22 -10.17 5.48 5.21
CA ASN A 22 -11.25 4.60 4.76
C ASN A 22 -12.36 5.40 4.09
N ASP A 23 -12.73 6.54 4.65
CA ASP A 23 -13.75 7.41 4.06
C ASP A 23 -13.30 7.89 2.68
N PHE A 24 -12.02 8.27 2.55
CA PHE A 24 -11.48 8.70 1.29
C PHE A 24 -11.53 7.58 0.25
N CYS A 25 -11.11 6.37 0.63
CA CYS A 25 -11.15 5.24 -0.29
C CYS A 25 -12.58 4.89 -0.70
N ASN A 26 -13.51 4.94 0.25
CA ASN A 26 -14.91 4.67 -0.06
C ASN A 26 -15.49 5.71 -1.01
N GLU A 27 -15.09 6.96 -0.86
CA GLU A 27 -15.55 7.99 -1.77
C GLU A 27 -15.05 7.76 -3.18
N ILE A 28 -13.79 7.28 -3.31
CA ILE A 28 -13.25 6.92 -4.61
C ILE A 28 -14.10 5.83 -5.25
N ILE A 29 -14.44 4.81 -4.49
CA ILE A 29 -15.25 3.70 -4.98
C ILE A 29 -16.63 4.20 -5.40
N ASP A 30 -17.25 5.00 -4.54
CA ASP A 30 -18.61 5.50 -4.79
C ASP A 30 -18.67 6.40 -6.02
N ASN A 31 -17.58 7.10 -6.31
CA ASN A 31 -17.53 7.98 -7.48
C ASN A 31 -17.02 7.28 -8.74
N GLY A 32 -16.96 5.97 -8.72
CA GLY A 32 -16.56 5.19 -9.90
C GLY A 32 -15.08 5.18 -10.15
N PHE A 33 -14.27 5.26 -9.10
CA PHE A 33 -12.81 5.24 -9.18
C PHE A 33 -12.29 6.43 -9.99
N ASP A 34 -12.77 7.61 -9.62
CA ASP A 34 -12.36 8.85 -10.29
C ASP A 34 -10.97 9.32 -9.87
N LYS A 35 -10.40 8.71 -8.83
CA LYS A 35 -9.08 9.06 -8.34
C LYS A 35 -8.35 7.79 -7.95
N VAL A 36 -7.05 7.92 -7.76
CA VAL A 36 -6.24 6.83 -7.24
C VAL A 36 -5.92 7.14 -5.77
N PRO A 37 -6.03 6.17 -4.86
CA PRO A 37 -5.81 6.43 -3.43
C PRO A 37 -4.32 6.55 -3.10
N THR A 38 -3.75 7.70 -3.44
CA THR A 38 -2.37 8.02 -3.12
C THR A 38 -2.35 8.93 -1.90
N GLN A 39 -1.18 9.04 -1.27
CA GLN A 39 -1.04 9.95 -0.14
C GLN A 39 -1.25 11.40 -0.59
N THR A 40 -0.80 11.75 -1.78
CA THR A 40 -1.00 13.10 -2.30
C THR A 40 -2.48 13.41 -2.51
N ALA A 41 -3.23 12.47 -3.09
CA ALA A 41 -4.65 12.67 -3.29
C ALA A 41 -5.39 12.73 -1.96
N PHE A 42 -4.94 11.95 -1.00
CA PHE A 42 -5.52 11.97 0.34
C PHE A 42 -5.28 13.32 1.01
N CYS A 43 -4.08 13.88 0.87
CA CYS A 43 -3.78 15.19 1.44
C CYS A 43 -4.68 16.26 0.85
N ARG A 44 -4.94 16.19 -0.45
CA ARG A 44 -5.84 17.11 -1.11
C ARG A 44 -7.26 16.95 -0.58
N TRP A 45 -7.70 15.72 -0.43
CA TRP A 45 -9.02 15.44 0.11
C TRP A 45 -9.17 15.96 1.54
N LEU A 46 -8.11 15.79 2.35
CA LEU A 46 -8.12 16.30 3.72
C LEU A 46 -8.22 17.83 3.74
N ALA A 47 -7.52 18.49 2.83
CA ALA A 47 -7.58 19.94 2.76
C ALA A 47 -8.99 20.43 2.39
N GLU A 48 -9.69 19.67 1.57
CA GLU A 48 -11.02 20.04 1.15
C GLU A 48 -12.10 19.71 2.17
N ASN A 49 -11.92 18.62 2.90
CA ASN A 49 -12.98 18.11 3.77
C ASN A 49 -12.66 18.16 5.26
N TYR A 50 -11.47 18.42 5.64
CA TYR A 50 -11.06 18.34 7.04
C TYR A 50 -10.07 19.44 7.36
N GLU A 51 -8.79 19.20 7.22
CA GLU A 51 -7.77 20.20 7.51
C GLU A 51 -6.55 19.96 6.64
N GLU A 52 -5.93 21.01 6.19
CA GLU A 52 -4.76 20.92 5.34
C GLU A 52 -3.68 20.06 6.00
N THR A 53 -3.18 19.08 5.27
CA THR A 53 -2.20 18.14 5.79
C THR A 53 -1.22 17.83 4.66
N ASP A 54 0.07 17.78 4.95
CA ASP A 54 1.04 17.46 3.90
C ASP A 54 1.46 16.00 3.99
N ARG A 55 2.15 15.55 2.95
CA ARG A 55 2.57 14.16 2.86
C ARG A 55 3.53 13.76 3.96
N LYS A 56 4.36 14.68 4.40
CA LYS A 56 5.31 14.40 5.45
C LYS A 56 4.59 14.05 6.76
N THR A 57 3.50 14.73 7.02
CA THR A 57 2.69 14.45 8.20
C THR A 57 2.09 13.04 8.13
N ILE A 58 1.58 12.66 6.95
CA ILE A 58 1.05 11.31 6.75
C ILE A 58 2.15 10.27 6.93
N TYR A 59 3.30 10.51 6.31
CA TYR A 59 4.42 9.59 6.40
C TYR A 59 4.85 9.39 7.86
N ASN A 60 5.00 10.48 8.60
CA ASN A 60 5.40 10.40 10.00
C ASN A 60 4.35 9.71 10.85
N SER A 61 3.08 9.96 10.56
CA SER A 61 2.00 9.31 11.30
C SER A 61 2.04 7.81 11.12
N LEU A 62 2.27 7.36 9.89
CA LEU A 62 2.28 5.94 9.60
C LEU A 62 3.55 5.24 10.08
N ASN A 63 4.67 5.92 10.05
CA ASN A 63 5.94 5.26 10.33
C ASN A 63 6.49 5.51 11.73
N LYS A 64 6.10 6.59 12.38
CA LYS A 64 6.66 6.94 13.67
C LYS A 64 5.65 7.05 14.79
N ILE A 65 4.50 7.62 14.51
CA ILE A 65 3.52 7.92 15.54
C ILE A 65 2.53 6.77 15.73
N PHE A 66 1.98 6.27 14.64
CA PHE A 66 1.00 5.20 14.69
C PHE A 66 1.42 4.02 13.80
N PRO A 67 2.57 3.41 14.08
CA PRO A 67 3.06 2.37 13.15
C PRO A 67 2.16 1.14 13.08
N THR A 68 1.31 0.94 14.08
CA THR A 68 0.45 -0.23 14.09
C THR A 68 -0.63 -0.19 13.02
N ILE A 69 -0.99 1.01 12.54
CA ILE A 69 -2.04 1.10 11.54
C ILE A 69 -1.49 1.14 10.11
N LYS A 70 -0.18 1.09 9.97
CA LYS A 70 0.41 1.18 8.65
C LYS A 70 -0.06 0.06 7.73
N LYS A 71 -0.17 -1.15 8.27
CA LYS A 71 -0.64 -2.28 7.49
C LYS A 71 -2.09 -2.12 7.07
N ASP A 72 -2.91 -1.58 7.96
CA ASP A 72 -4.31 -1.35 7.63
C ASP A 72 -4.43 -0.28 6.56
N PHE A 73 -3.61 0.75 6.64
CA PHE A 73 -3.57 1.80 5.64
C PHE A 73 -3.23 1.21 4.27
N GLU A 74 -2.19 0.39 4.22
CA GLU A 74 -1.75 -0.25 2.97
C GLU A 74 -2.78 -1.23 2.45
N LYS A 75 -3.46 -1.93 3.35
CA LYS A 75 -4.47 -2.87 2.94
C LYS A 75 -5.65 -2.18 2.26
N LEU A 76 -6.12 -1.09 2.84
CA LEU A 76 -7.21 -0.33 2.24
C LEU A 76 -6.80 0.24 0.88
N GLN A 77 -5.57 0.73 0.78
CA GLN A 77 -5.05 1.22 -0.48
C GLN A 77 -5.01 0.12 -1.54
N SER A 78 -4.48 -1.02 -1.15
CA SER A 78 -4.36 -2.18 -2.03
C SER A 78 -5.74 -2.67 -2.48
N ASP A 79 -6.68 -2.77 -1.55
CA ASP A 79 -8.03 -3.25 -1.87
C ASP A 79 -8.72 -2.31 -2.86
N THR A 80 -8.58 -1.02 -2.66
CA THR A 80 -9.21 -0.03 -3.55
C THR A 80 -8.59 -0.10 -4.94
N ILE A 81 -7.27 -0.14 -5.01
CA ILE A 81 -6.58 -0.19 -6.29
C ILE A 81 -6.88 -1.49 -7.03
N THR A 82 -6.88 -2.60 -6.30
CA THR A 82 -7.15 -3.91 -6.90
C THR A 82 -8.57 -3.95 -7.46
N THR A 83 -9.53 -3.47 -6.69
CA THR A 83 -10.93 -3.47 -7.13
C THR A 83 -11.08 -2.63 -8.39
N GLY A 84 -10.50 -1.43 -8.40
CA GLY A 84 -10.57 -0.57 -9.58
C GLY A 84 -9.89 -1.19 -10.79
N GLY A 85 -8.77 -1.87 -10.57
CA GLY A 85 -8.08 -2.57 -11.65
C GLY A 85 -8.88 -3.74 -12.20
N MET A 86 -9.47 -4.52 -11.30
CA MET A 86 -10.28 -5.68 -11.70
C MET A 86 -11.54 -5.26 -12.46
N LEU A 87 -12.09 -4.11 -12.12
CA LEU A 87 -13.26 -3.60 -12.80
C LEU A 87 -12.92 -2.84 -14.07
N GLY A 88 -11.65 -2.75 -14.42
CA GLY A 88 -11.22 -2.05 -15.62
C GLY A 88 -11.29 -0.53 -15.52
N LYS A 89 -11.39 0.00 -14.30
CA LYS A 89 -11.45 1.45 -14.10
C LYS A 89 -10.08 2.11 -14.12
N TYR A 90 -9.05 1.36 -13.75
CA TYR A 90 -7.68 1.84 -13.79
C TYR A 90 -6.92 1.14 -14.90
N ASN A 91 -5.87 1.76 -15.38
CA ASN A 91 -4.99 1.14 -16.36
C ASN A 91 -4.34 -0.10 -15.74
N PRO A 92 -4.40 -1.27 -16.40
CA PRO A 92 -3.87 -2.49 -15.78
C PRO A 92 -2.39 -2.44 -15.46
N THR A 93 -1.58 -1.90 -16.36
CA THR A 93 -0.15 -1.81 -16.14
C THR A 93 0.17 -0.91 -14.97
N MET A 94 -0.50 0.25 -14.91
CA MET A 94 -0.28 1.18 -13.81
C MET A 94 -0.83 0.64 -12.50
N THR A 95 -1.87 -0.18 -12.55
CA THR A 95 -2.41 -0.82 -11.36
C THR A 95 -1.36 -1.74 -10.74
N ILE A 96 -0.74 -2.56 -11.56
CA ILE A 96 0.30 -3.47 -11.08
C ILE A 96 1.49 -2.68 -10.54
N PHE A 97 1.89 -1.63 -11.25
CA PHE A 97 2.99 -0.79 -10.81
C PHE A 97 2.69 -0.16 -9.44
N ALA A 98 1.49 0.34 -9.25
CA ALA A 98 1.09 0.96 -7.99
C ALA A 98 1.08 -0.06 -6.85
N LEU A 99 0.55 -1.24 -7.10
CA LEU A 99 0.51 -2.27 -6.07
C LEU A 99 1.91 -2.68 -5.63
N LYS A 100 2.83 -2.80 -6.57
CA LYS A 100 4.20 -3.16 -6.25
C LYS A 100 4.91 -2.06 -5.48
N ASN A 101 4.72 -0.83 -5.88
CA ASN A 101 5.48 0.28 -5.31
C ASN A 101 4.87 0.88 -4.04
N TRP A 102 3.55 0.82 -3.90
CA TRP A 102 2.89 1.46 -2.77
C TRP A 102 2.35 0.49 -1.74
N CYS A 103 2.05 -0.74 -2.17
CA CYS A 103 1.37 -1.69 -1.31
C CYS A 103 2.20 -2.93 -1.02
N ASN A 104 3.45 -2.91 -1.39
CA ASN A 104 4.37 -4.02 -1.18
C ASN A 104 3.96 -5.32 -1.83
N TRP A 105 3.19 -5.23 -2.90
CA TRP A 105 2.86 -6.44 -3.63
C TRP A 105 4.10 -6.89 -4.40
N LYS A 106 4.28 -8.18 -4.49
CA LYS A 106 5.36 -8.76 -5.26
C LYS A 106 4.80 -9.88 -6.08
N ASP A 107 5.13 -9.91 -7.36
CA ASP A 107 4.72 -11.07 -8.12
C ASP A 107 5.74 -12.15 -7.83
N LYS A 108 5.41 -13.38 -8.22
CA LYS A 108 6.20 -14.51 -7.90
C LYS A 108 7.59 -14.43 -8.46
N ALA A 109 7.75 -13.93 -9.64
CA ALA A 109 9.05 -13.84 -10.26
C ALA A 109 9.94 -12.84 -9.53
N GLU A 110 9.41 -11.72 -9.10
CA GLU A 110 10.18 -10.75 -8.37
C GLU A 110 10.62 -11.27 -7.03
N VAL A 111 9.74 -11.97 -6.37
CA VAL A 111 10.08 -12.54 -5.09
C VAL A 111 11.19 -13.54 -5.24
N GLU A 112 11.13 -14.36 -6.25
CA GLU A 112 12.12 -15.37 -6.44
C GLU A 112 13.45 -14.81 -6.87
N ALA A 113 13.45 -13.81 -7.66
CA ALA A 113 14.69 -13.29 -8.18
C ALA A 113 15.54 -12.59 -7.14
N PRO A 114 15.01 -11.64 -6.38
CA PRO A 114 15.88 -10.93 -5.46
C PRO A 114 15.96 -11.53 -4.10
N HIS A 115 14.87 -12.03 -3.55
CA HIS A 115 14.88 -12.38 -2.22
C HIS A 115 14.66 -13.73 -1.95
N ASN A 116 14.27 -14.53 -2.86
CA ASN A 116 13.92 -15.75 -2.62
C ASN A 116 14.87 -16.62 -2.94
N ASN A 117 15.97 -16.27 -2.44
CA ASN A 117 17.04 -17.15 -2.53
C ASN A 117 16.72 -18.46 -1.92
N GLY A 118 15.86 -18.51 -0.96
CA GLY A 118 15.47 -19.75 -0.32
C GLY A 118 14.86 -20.73 -1.29
N ILE A 119 13.81 -20.33 -1.98
CA ILE A 119 13.15 -21.25 -2.90
C ILE A 119 14.00 -21.55 -4.10
N LEU A 120 14.64 -20.53 -4.66
CA LEU A 120 15.48 -20.73 -5.81
C LEU A 120 16.65 -21.62 -5.48
N ASP A 121 17.28 -21.42 -4.33
CA ASP A 121 18.40 -22.24 -3.91
C ASP A 121 17.96 -23.67 -3.64
N GLU A 122 16.82 -23.88 -3.04
CA GLU A 122 16.30 -25.21 -2.83
C GLU A 122 16.09 -25.94 -4.14
N MET A 123 15.53 -25.27 -5.14
CA MET A 123 15.35 -25.87 -6.44
C MET A 123 16.67 -26.21 -7.08
N ASN A 124 17.63 -25.31 -7.00
CA ASN A 124 18.94 -25.56 -7.58
C ASN A 124 19.63 -26.72 -6.91
N GLU A 125 19.54 -26.82 -5.60
CA GLU A 125 20.10 -27.92 -4.89
C GLU A 125 19.43 -29.25 -5.25
N TYR A 126 18.13 -29.21 -5.39
CA TYR A 126 17.40 -30.40 -5.78
C TYR A 126 17.90 -30.91 -7.13
N PHE A 127 18.02 -30.03 -8.11
CA PHE A 127 18.50 -30.42 -9.43
C PHE A 127 19.93 -30.90 -9.40
N LYS A 128 20.79 -30.29 -8.58
CA LYS A 128 22.15 -30.72 -8.45
C LYS A 128 22.26 -32.12 -7.85
N LYS A 129 21.47 -32.39 -6.83
CA LYS A 129 21.44 -33.71 -6.21
C LYS A 129 20.95 -34.77 -7.17
N LYS A 130 19.93 -34.43 -7.94
CA LYS A 130 19.41 -35.36 -8.90
C LYS A 130 20.42 -35.64 -9.99
N ALA A 131 21.10 -34.62 -10.46
CA ALA A 131 22.12 -34.82 -11.48
C ALA A 131 23.23 -35.70 -10.96
N LYS A 132 23.68 -35.52 -9.73
CA LYS A 132 24.67 -36.36 -9.14
C LYS A 132 24.24 -37.81 -9.04
N LYS A 133 22.99 -38.04 -8.67
CA LYS A 133 22.47 -39.37 -8.60
C LYS A 133 22.46 -40.03 -9.98
N ASP A 134 22.06 -39.28 -10.97
CA ASP A 134 21.98 -39.81 -12.31
C ASP A 134 23.34 -40.12 -12.90
N VAL A 135 24.35 -39.40 -12.50
CA VAL A 135 25.67 -39.63 -12.98
C VAL A 135 26.35 -40.79 -12.27
N GLN A 136 25.98 -41.01 -11.03
CA GLN A 136 26.52 -42.11 -10.27
C GLN A 136 25.79 -43.39 -10.54
#